data_acd6f41c0380847a4d2526ed25f56487
#
_entry.id   acd6f41c0380847a4d2526ed25f56487
#
_cell.length_a   1.000
_cell.length_b   1.000
_cell.length_c   1.000
_cell.angle_alpha   90.00
_cell.angle_beta   90.00
_cell.angle_gamma   90.00
#
_symmetry.space_group_name_H-M   'P 1'
#
loop_
_entity.id
_entity.type
_entity.pdbx_description
1 polymer ?
#
loop_
_entity_poly.entity_id
_entity_poly.type
_entity_poly.pdbx_seq_one_letter_code
_entity_poly.pdbx_strand_id
1 'polypeptide(L)'
;QQLIVLQNLDDEIAEHKQLLADIPIQLDSGRAELEEKKKIFSNAKEELDALQKERKDIEMAVQGENDHMAKAKTKLPAVKTNKEYTAILSEVDAIKEKVSGLEDKELEIMEILEEKQKEVPGIEKICKEEDARFQEYKAKKDAELDRMKQELGVLITKREAVSGQLDRVIMQRYEKVAGSRDG
;
A
#
# COMPACT_ATOMS: atom_id res chain seq x y z
N GLN A 1 24.06 38.48 -33.58
CA GLN A 1 24.32 38.28 -32.13
C GLN A 1 23.00 38.04 -31.38
N GLN A 2 21.98 38.88 -31.54
CA GLN A 2 20.69 38.73 -30.81
C GLN A 2 19.97 37.42 -31.10
N LEU A 3 20.01 36.90 -32.34
CA LEU A 3 19.44 35.61 -32.67
C LEU A 3 20.12 34.42 -31.98
N ILE A 4 21.45 34.51 -31.77
CA ILE A 4 22.17 33.47 -31.03
C ILE A 4 21.76 33.51 -29.55
N VAL A 5 21.61 34.69 -28.97
CA VAL A 5 21.15 34.85 -27.59
C VAL A 5 19.73 34.31 -27.43
N LEU A 6 18.85 34.60 -28.39
CA LEU A 6 17.48 34.08 -28.38
C LEU A 6 17.44 32.54 -28.49
N GLN A 7 18.27 31.96 -29.34
CA GLN A 7 18.38 30.52 -29.47
C GLN A 7 18.86 29.86 -28.19
N ASN A 8 19.92 30.40 -27.55
CA ASN A 8 20.40 29.86 -26.29
C ASN A 8 19.34 29.93 -25.18
N LEU A 9 18.52 31.00 -25.14
CA LEU A 9 17.42 31.12 -24.20
C LEU A 9 16.30 30.10 -24.50
N ASP A 10 16.00 29.85 -25.77
CA ASP A 10 15.01 28.85 -26.15
C ASP A 10 15.47 27.43 -25.82
N ASP A 11 16.75 27.12 -26.02
CA ASP A 11 17.36 25.84 -25.65
C ASP A 11 17.33 25.65 -24.10
N GLU A 12 17.68 26.65 -23.31
CA GLU A 12 17.58 26.63 -21.84
C GLU A 12 16.12 26.48 -21.36
N ILE A 13 15.17 27.19 -22.00
CA ILE A 13 13.75 27.08 -21.68
C ILE A 13 13.23 25.66 -22.00
N ALA A 14 13.65 25.06 -23.10
CA ALA A 14 13.26 23.70 -23.48
C ALA A 14 13.80 22.67 -22.46
N GLU A 15 15.07 22.79 -22.06
CA GLU A 15 15.68 21.93 -21.04
C GLU A 15 14.95 22.05 -19.71
N HIS A 16 14.66 23.26 -19.22
CA HIS A 16 13.92 23.47 -17.98
C HIS A 16 12.50 22.90 -18.04
N LYS A 17 11.80 23.04 -19.18
CA LYS A 17 10.49 22.43 -19.37
C LYS A 17 10.52 20.91 -19.33
N GLN A 18 11.54 20.29 -19.93
CA GLN A 18 11.73 18.84 -19.87
C GLN A 18 11.95 18.35 -18.44
N LEU A 19 12.86 19.00 -17.72
CA LEU A 19 13.14 18.66 -16.31
C LEU A 19 11.89 18.84 -15.42
N LEU A 20 11.09 19.89 -15.65
CA LEU A 20 9.82 20.10 -14.97
C LEU A 20 8.79 18.99 -15.27
N ALA A 21 8.81 18.44 -16.48
CA ALA A 21 7.93 17.32 -16.85
C ALA A 21 8.37 15.99 -16.24
N ASP A 22 9.67 15.80 -16.01
CA ASP A 22 10.22 14.56 -15.47
C ASP A 22 9.98 14.40 -13.96
N ILE A 23 9.95 15.50 -13.20
CA ILE A 23 9.74 15.47 -11.74
C ILE A 23 8.42 14.77 -11.34
N PRO A 24 7.25 15.09 -11.91
CA PRO A 24 6.01 14.39 -11.63
C PRO A 24 6.08 12.89 -11.90
N ILE A 25 6.74 12.48 -12.99
CA ILE A 25 6.91 11.07 -13.38
C ILE A 25 7.72 10.32 -12.31
N GLN A 26 8.81 10.94 -11.83
CA GLN A 26 9.63 10.37 -10.75
C GLN A 26 8.85 10.25 -9.43
N LEU A 27 8.01 11.25 -9.11
CA LEU A 27 7.16 11.23 -7.92
C LEU A 27 6.07 10.15 -8.02
N ASP A 28 5.47 9.96 -9.18
CA ASP A 28 4.44 8.95 -9.39
C ASP A 28 5.02 7.52 -9.30
N SER A 29 6.24 7.31 -9.81
CA SER A 29 6.95 6.02 -9.64
C SER A 29 7.21 5.73 -8.16
N GLY A 30 7.78 6.68 -7.41
CA GLY A 30 8.03 6.50 -5.97
C GLY A 30 6.74 6.31 -5.16
N ARG A 31 5.65 6.98 -5.56
CA ARG A 31 4.32 6.78 -4.96
C ARG A 31 3.81 5.36 -5.19
N ALA A 32 3.94 4.84 -6.41
CA ALA A 32 3.50 3.50 -6.75
C ALA A 32 4.23 2.42 -5.91
N GLU A 33 5.55 2.57 -5.73
CA GLU A 33 6.35 1.68 -4.88
C GLU A 33 5.89 1.73 -3.41
N LEU A 34 5.61 2.92 -2.88
CA LEU A 34 5.08 3.09 -1.52
C LEU A 34 3.70 2.45 -1.36
N GLU A 35 2.79 2.66 -2.32
CA GLU A 35 1.44 2.06 -2.29
C GLU A 35 1.49 0.52 -2.31
N GLU A 36 2.45 -0.06 -3.02
CA GLU A 36 2.67 -1.51 -2.98
C GLU A 36 3.11 -1.99 -1.58
N LYS A 37 4.02 -1.27 -0.91
CA LYS A 37 4.41 -1.58 0.48
C LYS A 37 3.25 -1.44 1.45
N LYS A 38 2.42 -0.42 1.29
CA LYS A 38 1.21 -0.22 2.08
C LYS A 38 0.20 -1.35 1.89
N LYS A 39 0.03 -1.82 0.65
CA LYS A 39 -0.83 -2.95 0.33
C LYS A 39 -0.34 -4.25 0.98
N ILE A 40 0.96 -4.51 0.93
CA ILE A 40 1.56 -5.68 1.60
C ILE A 40 1.27 -5.63 3.11
N PHE A 41 1.47 -4.48 3.74
CA PHE A 41 1.18 -4.31 5.17
C PHE A 41 -0.31 -4.48 5.48
N SER A 42 -1.20 -3.87 4.69
CA SER A 42 -2.66 -4.01 4.87
C SER A 42 -3.10 -5.48 4.78
N ASN A 43 -2.63 -6.21 3.75
CA ASN A 43 -2.95 -7.62 3.58
C ASN A 43 -2.45 -8.46 4.76
N ALA A 44 -1.21 -8.24 5.21
CA ALA A 44 -0.64 -8.98 6.34
C ALA A 44 -1.42 -8.71 7.64
N LYS A 45 -1.89 -7.49 7.84
CA LYS A 45 -2.74 -7.12 8.98
C LYS A 45 -4.13 -7.76 8.90
N GLU A 46 -4.75 -7.73 7.71
CA GLU A 46 -6.06 -8.35 7.48
C GLU A 46 -6.02 -9.87 7.69
N GLU A 47 -4.93 -10.54 7.24
CA GLU A 47 -4.71 -11.97 7.52
C GLU A 47 -4.59 -12.25 9.02
N LEU A 48 -3.83 -11.43 9.74
CA LEU A 48 -3.67 -11.57 11.19
C LEU A 48 -5.01 -11.40 11.91
N ASP A 49 -5.78 -10.37 11.56
CA ASP A 49 -7.10 -10.10 12.15
C ASP A 49 -8.10 -11.23 11.83
N ALA A 50 -8.06 -11.79 10.62
CA ALA A 50 -8.88 -12.93 10.22
C ALA A 50 -8.56 -14.18 11.03
N LEU A 51 -7.28 -14.52 11.20
CA LEU A 51 -6.85 -15.67 11.98
C LEU A 51 -7.21 -15.51 13.48
N GLN A 52 -7.10 -14.30 14.04
CA GLN A 52 -7.53 -14.04 15.41
C GLN A 52 -9.02 -14.24 15.59
N LYS A 53 -9.81 -13.82 14.62
CA LYS A 53 -11.26 -14.04 14.61
C LYS A 53 -11.59 -15.53 14.51
N GLU A 54 -10.94 -16.23 13.58
CA GLU A 54 -11.16 -17.67 13.38
C GLU A 54 -10.83 -18.47 14.64
N ARG A 55 -9.71 -18.17 15.30
CA ARG A 55 -9.35 -18.76 16.59
C ARG A 55 -10.45 -18.54 17.62
N LYS A 56 -10.95 -17.32 17.75
CA LYS A 56 -12.02 -16.99 18.69
C LYS A 56 -13.32 -17.74 18.40
N ASP A 57 -13.65 -17.89 17.12
CA ASP A 57 -14.84 -18.65 16.70
C ASP A 57 -14.70 -20.13 17.04
N ILE A 58 -13.51 -20.72 16.90
CA ILE A 58 -13.24 -22.11 17.32
C ILE A 58 -13.31 -22.25 18.85
N GLU A 59 -12.71 -21.32 19.62
CA GLU A 59 -12.78 -21.32 21.08
C GLU A 59 -14.24 -21.29 21.57
N MET A 60 -15.10 -20.47 20.94
CA MET A 60 -16.54 -20.45 21.23
C MET A 60 -17.23 -21.78 20.85
N ALA A 61 -16.83 -22.41 19.73
CA ALA A 61 -17.37 -23.69 19.32
C ALA A 61 -16.98 -24.81 20.29
N VAL A 62 -15.73 -24.85 20.75
CA VAL A 62 -15.25 -25.78 21.79
C VAL A 62 -16.06 -25.61 23.08
N GLN A 63 -16.26 -24.37 23.51
CA GLN A 63 -17.07 -24.10 24.70
C GLN A 63 -18.52 -24.58 24.54
N GLY A 64 -19.13 -24.31 23.37
CA GLY A 64 -20.50 -24.78 23.07
C GLY A 64 -20.63 -26.30 23.07
N GLU A 65 -19.65 -27.04 22.53
CA GLU A 65 -19.66 -28.53 22.55
C GLU A 65 -19.42 -29.05 23.96
N ASN A 66 -18.57 -28.45 24.77
CA ASN A 66 -18.35 -28.78 26.16
C ASN A 66 -19.63 -28.58 26.98
N ASP A 67 -20.37 -27.50 26.77
CA ASP A 67 -21.67 -27.25 27.40
C ASP A 67 -22.71 -28.33 26.99
N HIS A 68 -22.69 -28.72 25.70
CA HIS A 68 -23.53 -29.79 25.19
C HIS A 68 -23.18 -31.14 25.85
N MET A 69 -21.90 -31.45 25.95
CA MET A 69 -21.41 -32.65 26.67
C MET A 69 -21.86 -32.66 28.14
N ALA A 70 -21.75 -31.54 28.82
CA ALA A 70 -22.19 -31.42 30.21
C ALA A 70 -23.69 -31.69 30.33
N LYS A 71 -24.51 -31.10 29.47
CA LYS A 71 -25.97 -31.36 29.41
C LYS A 71 -26.31 -32.83 29.12
N ALA A 72 -25.59 -33.49 28.19
CA ALA A 72 -25.77 -34.90 27.91
C ALA A 72 -25.46 -35.76 29.15
N LYS A 73 -24.34 -35.48 29.84
CA LYS A 73 -23.96 -36.20 31.08
C LYS A 73 -24.97 -36.05 32.20
N THR A 74 -25.63 -34.88 32.33
CA THR A 74 -26.67 -34.68 33.40
C THR A 74 -27.91 -35.56 33.21
N LYS A 75 -28.15 -36.11 32.01
CA LYS A 75 -29.25 -37.00 31.73
C LYS A 75 -28.96 -38.44 32.22
N LEU A 76 -27.69 -38.85 32.36
CA LEU A 76 -27.30 -40.23 32.71
C LEU A 76 -27.95 -40.76 33.99
N PRO A 77 -28.07 -40.00 35.11
CA PRO A 77 -28.69 -40.52 36.33
C PRO A 77 -30.21 -40.78 36.20
N ALA A 78 -30.85 -40.16 35.24
CA ALA A 78 -32.31 -40.25 35.03
C ALA A 78 -32.71 -41.39 34.07
N VAL A 79 -31.76 -42.04 33.41
CA VAL A 79 -31.97 -43.10 32.42
C VAL A 79 -32.42 -44.40 33.08
N LYS A 80 -33.43 -45.09 32.53
CA LYS A 80 -33.99 -46.30 33.07
C LYS A 80 -33.66 -47.57 32.27
N THR A 81 -33.13 -47.43 31.05
CA THR A 81 -32.81 -48.55 30.17
C THR A 81 -31.35 -48.54 29.71
N ASN A 82 -30.74 -49.72 29.55
CA ASN A 82 -29.39 -49.87 29.02
C ASN A 82 -29.24 -49.27 27.61
N LYS A 83 -30.28 -49.31 26.79
CA LYS A 83 -30.27 -48.78 25.44
C LYS A 83 -30.11 -47.23 25.44
N GLU A 84 -30.87 -46.56 26.30
CA GLU A 84 -30.78 -45.10 26.46
C GLU A 84 -29.43 -44.71 27.06
N TYR A 85 -28.92 -45.44 28.03
CA TYR A 85 -27.62 -45.24 28.63
C TYR A 85 -26.49 -45.31 27.59
N THR A 86 -26.48 -46.37 26.77
CA THR A 86 -25.49 -46.53 25.71
C THR A 86 -25.59 -45.43 24.65
N ALA A 87 -26.83 -45.01 24.31
CA ALA A 87 -27.03 -43.91 23.36
C ALA A 87 -26.42 -42.61 23.87
N ILE A 88 -26.61 -42.23 25.15
CA ILE A 88 -26.00 -41.03 25.72
C ILE A 88 -24.47 -41.12 25.78
N LEU A 89 -23.93 -42.31 26.11
CA LEU A 89 -22.46 -42.48 26.09
C LEU A 89 -21.89 -42.31 24.68
N SER A 90 -22.54 -42.86 23.66
CA SER A 90 -22.12 -42.64 22.26
C SER A 90 -22.23 -41.20 21.85
N GLU A 91 -23.26 -40.45 22.29
CA GLU A 91 -23.39 -39.02 22.09
C GLU A 91 -22.21 -38.25 22.74
N VAL A 92 -21.89 -38.57 23.99
CA VAL A 92 -20.75 -37.96 24.72
C VAL A 92 -19.43 -38.24 24.02
N ASP A 93 -19.21 -39.46 23.53
CA ASP A 93 -17.96 -39.82 22.84
C ASP A 93 -17.84 -39.13 21.49
N ALA A 94 -18.93 -38.99 20.72
CA ALA A 94 -18.97 -38.21 19.48
C ALA A 94 -18.66 -36.72 19.73
N ILE A 95 -19.20 -36.16 20.82
CA ILE A 95 -18.87 -34.74 21.21
C ILE A 95 -17.40 -34.61 21.55
N LYS A 96 -16.79 -35.55 22.31
CA LYS A 96 -15.36 -35.54 22.63
C LYS A 96 -14.49 -35.56 21.37
N GLU A 97 -14.80 -36.41 20.40
CA GLU A 97 -14.08 -36.47 19.13
C GLU A 97 -14.17 -35.12 18.38
N LYS A 98 -15.36 -34.49 18.40
CA LYS A 98 -15.56 -33.19 17.79
C LYS A 98 -14.75 -32.08 18.51
N VAL A 99 -14.76 -32.09 19.85
CA VAL A 99 -13.95 -31.14 20.65
C VAL A 99 -12.47 -31.31 20.34
N SER A 100 -11.97 -32.57 20.34
CA SER A 100 -10.57 -32.84 20.00
C SER A 100 -10.20 -32.32 18.61
N GLY A 101 -11.03 -32.52 17.60
CA GLY A 101 -10.80 -31.99 16.25
C GLY A 101 -10.87 -30.48 16.15
N LEU A 102 -11.62 -29.77 17.01
CA LEU A 102 -11.63 -28.31 17.11
C LEU A 102 -10.38 -27.79 17.83
N GLU A 103 -9.97 -28.45 18.92
CA GLU A 103 -8.75 -28.13 19.66
C GLU A 103 -7.49 -28.30 18.79
N ASP A 104 -7.42 -29.35 17.97
CA ASP A 104 -6.33 -29.55 17.01
C ASP A 104 -6.26 -28.39 16.00
N LYS A 105 -7.40 -27.96 15.46
CA LYS A 105 -7.47 -26.81 14.57
C LYS A 105 -7.08 -25.49 15.26
N GLU A 106 -7.48 -25.32 16.52
CA GLU A 106 -7.11 -24.16 17.31
C GLU A 106 -5.58 -24.09 17.46
N LEU A 107 -4.93 -25.22 17.74
CA LEU A 107 -3.47 -25.30 17.85
C LEU A 107 -2.78 -24.93 16.53
N GLU A 108 -3.26 -25.45 15.38
CA GLU A 108 -2.72 -25.08 14.06
C GLU A 108 -2.82 -23.58 13.81
N ILE A 109 -3.96 -22.97 14.12
CA ILE A 109 -4.16 -21.51 13.97
C ILE A 109 -3.27 -20.73 14.93
N MET A 110 -3.08 -21.21 16.15
CA MET A 110 -2.20 -20.55 17.12
C MET A 110 -0.74 -20.53 16.66
N GLU A 111 -0.25 -21.61 16.06
CA GLU A 111 1.11 -21.65 15.47
C GLU A 111 1.27 -20.60 14.35
N ILE A 112 0.30 -20.55 13.43
CA ILE A 112 0.31 -19.56 12.33
C ILE A 112 0.22 -18.13 12.89
N LEU A 113 -0.63 -17.91 13.90
CA LEU A 113 -0.77 -16.60 14.55
C LEU A 113 0.54 -16.14 15.20
N GLU A 114 1.26 -17.05 15.86
CA GLU A 114 2.53 -16.71 16.49
C GLU A 114 3.59 -16.26 15.46
N GLU A 115 3.65 -16.93 14.32
CA GLU A 115 4.53 -16.53 13.22
C GLU A 115 4.13 -15.17 12.64
N LYS A 116 2.83 -14.97 12.33
CA LYS A 116 2.31 -13.72 11.79
C LYS A 116 2.49 -12.54 12.76
N GLN A 117 2.29 -12.76 14.05
CA GLN A 117 2.51 -11.74 15.08
C GLN A 117 3.98 -11.29 15.17
N LYS A 118 4.92 -12.17 14.85
CA LYS A 118 6.35 -11.81 14.75
C LYS A 118 6.71 -11.10 13.46
N GLU A 119 6.05 -11.47 12.35
CA GLU A 119 6.31 -10.94 11.01
C GLU A 119 5.72 -9.55 10.79
N VAL A 120 4.43 -9.34 11.15
CA VAL A 120 3.68 -8.10 10.86
C VAL A 120 4.35 -6.83 11.37
N PRO A 121 4.94 -6.77 12.58
CA PRO A 121 5.65 -5.57 13.05
C PRO A 121 6.87 -5.21 12.20
N GLY A 122 7.55 -6.22 11.63
CA GLY A 122 8.66 -6.01 10.70
C GLY A 122 8.20 -5.37 9.39
N ILE A 123 7.09 -5.85 8.83
CA ILE A 123 6.46 -5.29 7.62
C ILE A 123 5.98 -3.86 7.89
N GLU A 124 5.34 -3.61 9.02
CA GLU A 124 4.89 -2.28 9.45
C GLU A 124 6.05 -1.29 9.54
N LYS A 125 7.16 -1.71 10.15
CA LYS A 125 8.36 -0.88 10.27
C LYS A 125 8.91 -0.50 8.91
N ILE A 126 9.06 -1.46 8.00
CA ILE A 126 9.51 -1.20 6.62
C ILE A 126 8.57 -0.22 5.91
N CYS A 127 7.26 -0.43 6.03
CA CYS A 127 6.27 0.46 5.43
C CYS A 127 6.39 1.91 5.94
N LYS A 128 6.56 2.09 7.26
CA LYS A 128 6.75 3.41 7.88
C LYS A 128 8.06 4.08 7.47
N GLU A 129 9.14 3.32 7.35
CA GLU A 129 10.44 3.82 6.91
C GLU A 129 10.37 4.29 5.45
N GLU A 130 9.74 3.52 4.58
CA GLU A 130 9.56 3.89 3.17
C GLU A 130 8.63 5.10 3.01
N ASP A 131 7.54 5.19 3.80
CA ASP A 131 6.68 6.37 3.80
C ASP A 131 7.46 7.63 4.21
N ALA A 132 8.25 7.55 5.28
CA ALA A 132 9.08 8.68 5.73
C ALA A 132 10.10 9.10 4.65
N ARG A 133 10.78 8.14 4.02
CA ARG A 133 11.72 8.40 2.91
C ARG A 133 11.03 9.05 1.72
N PHE A 134 9.86 8.55 1.34
CA PHE A 134 9.09 9.13 0.25
C PHE A 134 8.63 10.55 0.55
N GLN A 135 8.19 10.85 1.77
CA GLN A 135 7.80 12.22 2.17
C GLN A 135 9.00 13.19 2.10
N GLU A 136 10.17 12.76 2.54
CA GLU A 136 11.40 13.56 2.43
C GLU A 136 11.79 13.77 0.97
N TYR A 137 11.77 12.72 0.15
CA TYR A 137 12.04 12.79 -1.27
C TYR A 137 11.07 13.74 -1.98
N LYS A 138 9.77 13.60 -1.70
CA LYS A 138 8.71 14.45 -2.25
C LYS A 138 8.94 15.92 -1.88
N ALA A 139 9.24 16.22 -0.62
CA ALA A 139 9.49 17.58 -0.17
C ALA A 139 10.70 18.23 -0.92
N LYS A 140 11.77 17.44 -1.14
CA LYS A 140 12.93 17.90 -1.93
C LYS A 140 12.56 18.18 -3.39
N LYS A 141 11.75 17.28 -3.99
CA LYS A 141 11.31 17.44 -5.39
C LYS A 141 10.31 18.58 -5.57
N ASP A 142 9.41 18.80 -4.63
CA ASP A 142 8.49 19.94 -4.64
C ASP A 142 9.27 21.26 -4.56
N ALA A 143 10.28 21.36 -3.69
CA ALA A 143 11.14 22.54 -3.60
C ALA A 143 11.99 22.76 -4.87
N GLU A 144 12.51 21.71 -5.48
CA GLU A 144 13.22 21.74 -6.76
C GLU A 144 12.30 22.25 -7.88
N LEU A 145 11.07 21.74 -7.94
CA LEU A 145 10.06 22.13 -8.92
C LEU A 145 9.69 23.60 -8.80
N ASP A 146 9.52 24.13 -7.59
CA ASP A 146 9.21 25.53 -7.36
C ASP A 146 10.37 26.45 -7.76
N ARG A 147 11.62 26.05 -7.47
CA ARG A 147 12.80 26.78 -7.90
C ARG A 147 12.91 26.82 -9.42
N MET A 148 12.74 25.67 -10.09
CA MET A 148 12.81 25.57 -11.53
C MET A 148 11.70 26.36 -12.24
N LYS A 149 10.50 26.42 -11.68
CA LYS A 149 9.41 27.28 -12.18
C LYS A 149 9.78 28.77 -12.12
N GLN A 150 10.43 29.19 -11.03
CA GLN A 150 10.90 30.59 -10.90
C GLN A 150 11.99 30.89 -11.92
N GLU A 151 12.98 30.00 -12.06
CA GLU A 151 14.06 30.15 -13.05
C GLU A 151 13.50 30.19 -14.48
N LEU A 152 12.56 29.33 -14.82
CA LEU A 152 11.87 29.35 -16.11
C LEU A 152 11.12 30.65 -16.35
N GLY A 153 10.45 31.21 -15.33
CA GLY A 153 9.80 32.51 -15.44
C GLY A 153 10.78 33.63 -15.77
N VAL A 154 11.96 33.62 -15.16
CA VAL A 154 13.05 34.58 -15.46
C VAL A 154 13.58 34.41 -16.88
N LEU A 155 13.78 33.17 -17.34
CA LEU A 155 14.22 32.88 -18.71
C LEU A 155 13.20 33.34 -19.76
N ILE A 156 11.91 33.09 -19.53
CA ILE A 156 10.83 33.56 -20.41
C ILE A 156 10.82 35.08 -20.49
N THR A 157 10.95 35.81 -19.38
CA THR A 157 11.01 37.26 -19.35
C THR A 157 12.23 37.80 -20.12
N LYS A 158 13.39 37.16 -19.96
CA LYS A 158 14.60 37.53 -20.73
C LYS A 158 14.39 37.29 -22.23
N ARG A 159 13.79 36.16 -22.60
CA ARG A 159 13.47 35.85 -23.99
C ARG A 159 12.56 36.89 -24.61
N GLU A 160 11.49 37.28 -23.90
CA GLU A 160 10.57 38.34 -24.35
C GLU A 160 11.28 39.68 -24.56
N ALA A 161 12.17 40.06 -23.65
CA ALA A 161 12.95 41.27 -23.78
C ALA A 161 13.88 41.26 -25.02
N VAL A 162 14.52 40.15 -25.32
CA VAL A 162 15.38 39.96 -26.50
C VAL A 162 14.54 39.93 -27.79
N SER A 163 13.43 39.17 -27.79
CA SER A 163 12.57 39.09 -28.95
C SER A 163 11.90 40.40 -29.33
N GLY A 164 11.56 41.25 -28.32
CA GLY A 164 11.00 42.57 -28.54
C GLY A 164 11.97 43.59 -29.20
N GLN A 165 13.29 43.29 -29.20
CA GLN A 165 14.30 44.09 -29.86
C GLN A 165 14.57 43.70 -31.31
N LEU A 166 13.99 42.56 -31.77
CA LEU A 166 14.17 42.05 -33.14
C LEU A 166 13.09 42.55 -34.08
N ASP A 167 13.49 42.72 -35.36
CA ASP A 167 12.53 43.04 -36.39
C ASP A 167 11.49 41.92 -36.57
N ARG A 168 10.24 42.31 -36.79
CA ARG A 168 9.09 41.38 -36.89
C ARG A 168 9.27 40.30 -37.98
N VAL A 169 9.89 40.67 -39.11
CA VAL A 169 10.11 39.70 -40.20
C VAL A 169 11.19 38.69 -39.83
N ILE A 170 12.23 39.15 -39.12
CA ILE A 170 13.30 38.30 -38.62
C ILE A 170 12.73 37.33 -37.59
N MET A 171 11.91 37.82 -36.68
CA MET A 171 11.28 37.00 -35.62
C MET A 171 10.36 35.91 -36.20
N GLN A 172 9.51 36.26 -37.18
CA GLN A 172 8.66 35.28 -37.84
C GLN A 172 9.46 34.17 -38.56
N ARG A 173 10.59 34.48 -39.16
CA ARG A 173 11.49 33.51 -39.80
C ARG A 173 12.14 32.62 -38.76
N TYR A 174 12.57 33.19 -37.67
CA TYR A 174 13.18 32.45 -36.54
C TYR A 174 12.19 31.46 -35.97
N GLU A 175 10.98 31.87 -35.60
CA GLU A 175 9.94 31.01 -35.05
C GLU A 175 9.56 29.83 -35.99
N LYS A 176 9.53 30.08 -37.29
CA LYS A 176 9.29 29.03 -38.30
C LYS A 176 10.41 27.99 -38.32
N VAL A 177 11.65 28.39 -38.16
CA VAL A 177 12.80 27.47 -38.13
C VAL A 177 12.90 26.77 -36.77
N ALA A 178 12.67 27.46 -35.66
CA ALA A 178 12.64 26.87 -34.34
C ALA A 178 11.55 25.81 -34.20
N GLY A 179 10.32 26.13 -34.59
CA GLY A 179 9.20 25.17 -34.54
C GLY A 179 9.35 23.96 -35.47
N SER A 180 10.25 23.98 -36.46
CA SER A 180 10.58 22.81 -37.27
C SER A 180 11.67 21.90 -36.66
N ARG A 181 12.30 22.31 -35.57
CA ARG A 181 13.31 21.50 -34.82
C ARG A 181 12.68 20.63 -33.74
N ASP A 182 11.50 21.03 -33.25
CA ASP A 182 10.77 20.34 -32.18
C ASP A 182 9.81 19.24 -32.69
N GLY A 183 9.88 18.86 -34.00
CA GLY A 183 9.05 17.85 -34.66
C GLY A 183 9.79 16.58 -35.09
#